data_4c0839a1e8dedb5581ae74c8c9b80c66
#
_entry.id   4c0839a1e8dedb5581ae74c8c9b80c66
#
_cell.length_a   1.000
_cell.length_b   1.000
_cell.length_c   1.000
_cell.angle_alpha   90.00
_cell.angle_beta   90.00
_cell.angle_gamma   90.00
#
_symmetry.space_group_name_H-M   'P 1'
#
loop_
_entity.id
_entity.type
_entity.pdbx_description
1 polymer ?
#
loop_
_entity_poly.entity_id
_entity_poly.type
_entity_poly.pdbx_seq_one_letter_code
_entity_poly.pdbx_strand_id
1 'polypeptide(L)'
;MNDLNGKKRILQEVMAMKNKKIRLISTIVFVLIAALTIWYFMTTTFLSKDNPSDIKSISVFDGNTGKSFDFRDTDEVRYVVENIQSTKMKKDTLSIGYMGYGFRISFFDENGKKIESFIINSSDTIRKALFFYRCDGGLCYDYLKELEEKYSS
;
A
#
# COMPACT_ATOMS: atom_id res chain seq x y z
N MET A 1 -4.89 -64.68 -19.63
CA MET A 1 -5.98 -63.77 -19.19
C MET A 1 -5.68 -62.99 -17.94
N ASN A 2 -4.72 -63.36 -17.07
CA ASN A 2 -4.36 -62.64 -15.83
C ASN A 2 -3.53 -61.36 -16.05
N ASP A 3 -2.73 -61.27 -17.09
CA ASP A 3 -1.82 -60.13 -17.32
C ASP A 3 -2.53 -58.80 -17.73
N LEU A 4 -3.63 -58.94 -18.45
CA LEU A 4 -4.46 -57.78 -18.87
C LEU A 4 -5.20 -57.11 -17.70
N ASN A 5 -5.61 -57.89 -16.70
CA ASN A 5 -6.27 -57.37 -15.53
C ASN A 5 -5.28 -56.64 -14.59
N GLY A 6 -4.04 -57.13 -14.48
CA GLY A 6 -2.97 -56.49 -13.77
C GLY A 6 -2.62 -55.14 -14.32
N LYS A 7 -2.46 -55.04 -15.67
CA LYS A 7 -2.17 -53.75 -16.34
C LYS A 7 -3.28 -52.70 -16.19
N LYS A 8 -4.54 -53.12 -16.28
CA LYS A 8 -5.70 -52.22 -16.07
C LYS A 8 -5.72 -51.65 -14.63
N ARG A 9 -5.43 -52.48 -13.64
CA ARG A 9 -5.40 -52.05 -12.22
C ARG A 9 -4.29 -51.02 -11.96
N ILE A 10 -3.09 -51.27 -12.47
CA ILE A 10 -1.96 -50.32 -12.35
C ILE A 10 -2.31 -48.97 -13.02
N LEU A 11 -2.92 -49.03 -14.22
CA LEU A 11 -3.32 -47.83 -14.94
C LEU A 11 -4.37 -47.01 -14.18
N GLN A 12 -5.33 -47.67 -13.55
CA GLN A 12 -6.34 -47.02 -12.69
C GLN A 12 -5.70 -46.38 -11.44
N GLU A 13 -4.76 -47.04 -10.80
CA GLU A 13 -4.04 -46.50 -9.62
C GLU A 13 -3.20 -45.27 -10.01
N VAL A 14 -2.49 -45.32 -11.15
CA VAL A 14 -1.71 -44.20 -11.65
C VAL A 14 -2.61 -43.00 -11.98
N MET A 15 -3.75 -43.25 -12.66
CA MET A 15 -4.73 -42.19 -12.94
C MET A 15 -5.35 -41.61 -11.68
N ALA A 16 -5.67 -42.44 -10.66
CA ALA A 16 -6.21 -41.99 -9.39
C ALA A 16 -5.20 -41.10 -8.65
N MET A 17 -3.92 -41.49 -8.61
CA MET A 17 -2.85 -40.69 -8.03
C MET A 17 -2.66 -39.34 -8.77
N LYS A 18 -2.67 -39.35 -10.11
CA LYS A 18 -2.60 -38.14 -10.93
C LYS A 18 -3.75 -37.19 -10.63
N ASN A 19 -4.98 -37.71 -10.57
CA ASN A 19 -6.17 -36.92 -10.26
C ASN A 19 -6.12 -36.34 -8.83
N LYS A 20 -5.60 -37.11 -7.86
CA LYS A 20 -5.40 -36.61 -6.48
C LYS A 20 -4.40 -35.45 -6.43
N LYS A 21 -3.27 -35.55 -7.15
CA LYS A 21 -2.28 -34.47 -7.27
C LYS A 21 -2.87 -33.24 -7.94
N ILE A 22 -3.61 -33.40 -9.03
CA ILE A 22 -4.26 -32.28 -9.73
C ILE A 22 -5.26 -31.58 -8.81
N ARG A 23 -6.10 -32.32 -8.09
CA ARG A 23 -7.05 -31.74 -7.12
C ARG A 23 -6.33 -30.97 -6.03
N LEU A 24 -5.25 -31.51 -5.47
CA LEU A 24 -4.46 -30.84 -4.44
C LEU A 24 -3.88 -29.50 -4.96
N ILE A 25 -3.27 -29.53 -6.15
CA ILE A 25 -2.71 -28.32 -6.78
C ILE A 25 -3.81 -27.28 -7.02
N SER A 26 -4.94 -27.71 -7.58
CA SER A 26 -6.09 -26.82 -7.83
C SER A 26 -6.61 -26.18 -6.54
N THR A 27 -6.70 -26.95 -5.45
CA THR A 27 -7.11 -26.42 -4.15
C THR A 27 -6.12 -25.38 -3.62
N ILE A 28 -4.81 -25.64 -3.72
CA ILE A 28 -3.77 -24.70 -3.30
C ILE A 28 -3.87 -23.39 -4.11
N VAL A 29 -4.00 -23.49 -5.42
CA VAL A 29 -4.14 -22.33 -6.32
C VAL A 29 -5.40 -21.52 -5.97
N PHE A 30 -6.52 -22.19 -5.73
CA PHE A 30 -7.75 -21.52 -5.32
C PHE A 30 -7.60 -20.77 -3.99
N VAL A 31 -6.98 -21.38 -2.98
CA VAL A 31 -6.71 -20.74 -1.69
C VAL A 31 -5.79 -19.53 -1.83
N LEU A 32 -4.76 -19.63 -2.68
CA LEU A 32 -3.86 -18.52 -2.96
C LEU A 32 -4.59 -17.34 -3.64
N ILE A 33 -5.44 -17.63 -4.63
CA ILE A 33 -6.23 -16.59 -5.29
C ILE A 33 -7.19 -15.94 -4.29
N ALA A 34 -7.87 -16.70 -3.46
CA ALA A 34 -8.76 -16.18 -2.43
C ALA A 34 -8.00 -15.29 -1.43
N ALA A 35 -6.84 -15.73 -0.96
CA ALA A 35 -6.00 -14.94 -0.05
C ALA A 35 -5.52 -13.63 -0.69
N LEU A 36 -5.08 -13.65 -1.94
CA LEU A 36 -4.68 -12.46 -2.70
C LEU A 36 -5.86 -11.50 -2.91
N THR A 37 -7.05 -12.02 -3.18
CA THR A 37 -8.27 -11.22 -3.33
C THR A 37 -8.62 -10.52 -2.03
N ILE A 38 -8.64 -11.25 -0.90
CA ILE A 38 -8.90 -10.67 0.42
C ILE A 38 -7.86 -9.59 0.73
N TRP A 39 -6.56 -9.88 0.53
CA TRP A 39 -5.49 -8.91 0.77
C TRP A 39 -5.63 -7.64 -0.08
N TYR A 40 -6.08 -7.76 -1.33
CA TYR A 40 -6.30 -6.62 -2.22
C TYR A 40 -7.43 -5.71 -1.72
N PHE A 41 -8.52 -6.28 -1.22
CA PHE A 41 -9.69 -5.51 -0.74
C PHE A 41 -9.57 -5.05 0.73
N MET A 42 -8.53 -5.45 1.46
CA MET A 42 -8.33 -4.96 2.83
C MET A 42 -8.07 -3.46 2.85
N THR A 43 -8.77 -2.77 3.76
CA THR A 43 -8.46 -1.38 4.09
C THR A 43 -7.14 -1.32 4.86
N THR A 44 -6.39 -0.25 4.62
CA THR A 44 -5.14 0.04 5.34
C THR A 44 -5.14 1.49 5.82
N THR A 45 -4.34 1.75 6.85
CA THR A 45 -4.01 3.12 7.29
C THR A 45 -2.50 3.27 7.24
N PHE A 46 -2.03 4.45 6.88
CA PHE A 46 -0.60 4.74 6.89
C PHE A 46 -0.18 5.32 8.24
N LEU A 47 1.08 5.12 8.62
CA LEU A 47 1.63 5.54 9.92
C LEU A 47 0.92 4.93 11.15
N SER A 48 0.05 3.94 10.99
CA SER A 48 -0.78 3.40 12.08
C SER A 48 0.01 2.72 13.22
N LYS A 49 1.27 2.39 12.98
CA LYS A 49 2.17 1.75 13.96
C LYS A 49 3.08 2.75 14.65
N ASP A 50 3.13 3.97 14.16
CA ASP A 50 4.02 5.01 14.65
C ASP A 50 3.26 5.90 15.64
N ASN A 51 3.91 6.22 16.76
CA ASN A 51 3.34 7.20 17.68
C ASN A 51 3.53 8.60 17.06
N PRO A 52 2.47 9.43 16.95
CA PRO A 52 2.61 10.80 16.42
C PRO A 52 3.70 11.61 17.10
N SER A 53 3.94 11.38 18.40
CA SER A 53 4.98 12.07 19.16
C SER A 53 6.42 11.68 18.77
N ASP A 54 6.63 10.57 18.07
CA ASP A 54 7.94 10.12 17.61
C ASP A 54 8.34 10.77 16.28
N ILE A 55 7.38 11.35 15.56
CA ILE A 55 7.60 12.09 14.33
C ILE A 55 7.90 13.55 14.69
N LYS A 56 9.10 14.02 14.36
CA LYS A 56 9.61 15.36 14.75
C LYS A 56 9.71 16.33 13.58
N SER A 57 9.78 15.84 12.37
CA SER A 57 9.79 16.70 11.19
C SER A 57 9.19 16.02 9.98
N ILE A 58 8.66 16.85 9.11
CA ILE A 58 8.09 16.41 7.83
C ILE A 58 8.76 17.22 6.72
N SER A 59 9.24 16.52 5.70
CA SER A 59 9.77 17.09 4.46
C SER A 59 8.79 16.84 3.33
N VAL A 60 8.48 17.88 2.57
CA VAL A 60 7.55 17.85 1.46
C VAL A 60 8.23 18.36 0.20
N PHE A 61 8.06 17.62 -0.89
CA PHE A 61 8.42 18.07 -2.24
C PHE A 61 7.16 18.09 -3.08
N ASP A 62 6.78 19.27 -3.58
CA ASP A 62 5.71 19.40 -4.57
C ASP A 62 6.25 19.12 -5.96
N GLY A 63 5.87 18.00 -6.54
CA GLY A 63 6.27 17.63 -7.88
C GLY A 63 5.60 18.46 -8.99
N ASN A 64 4.58 19.27 -8.69
CA ASN A 64 3.94 20.15 -9.67
C ASN A 64 4.69 21.47 -9.79
N THR A 65 5.16 22.02 -8.67
CA THR A 65 5.87 23.31 -8.64
C THR A 65 7.38 23.15 -8.61
N GLY A 66 7.88 21.96 -8.21
CA GLY A 66 9.30 21.69 -7.97
C GLY A 66 9.83 22.25 -6.65
N LYS A 67 8.97 22.81 -5.82
CA LYS A 67 9.37 23.38 -4.53
C LYS A 67 9.52 22.31 -3.47
N SER A 68 10.38 22.59 -2.48
CA SER A 68 10.56 21.75 -1.29
C SER A 68 10.47 22.62 -0.06
N PHE A 69 9.87 22.08 0.98
CA PHE A 69 9.83 22.73 2.29
C PHE A 69 9.82 21.68 3.41
N ASP A 70 10.31 22.06 4.57
CA ASP A 70 10.37 21.26 5.78
C ASP A 70 9.69 22.01 6.90
N PHE A 71 8.95 21.29 7.73
CA PHE A 71 8.38 21.87 8.93
C PHE A 71 8.56 20.96 10.15
N ARG A 72 8.67 21.59 11.32
CA ARG A 72 8.94 20.96 12.62
C ARG A 72 8.02 21.47 13.71
N ASP A 73 7.11 22.36 13.38
CA ASP A 73 6.10 22.82 14.34
C ASP A 73 5.29 21.62 14.83
N THR A 74 5.21 21.48 16.14
CA THR A 74 4.61 20.29 16.78
C THR A 74 3.14 20.13 16.43
N ASP A 75 2.41 21.23 16.32
CA ASP A 75 0.97 21.18 16.03
C ASP A 75 0.71 20.87 14.56
N GLU A 76 1.52 21.42 13.65
CA GLU A 76 1.43 21.13 12.22
C GLU A 76 1.81 19.68 11.91
N VAL A 77 2.92 19.20 12.50
CA VAL A 77 3.35 17.81 12.36
C VAL A 77 2.26 16.87 12.87
N ARG A 78 1.75 17.12 14.08
CA ARG A 78 0.69 16.32 14.70
C ARG A 78 -0.56 16.29 13.82
N TYR A 79 -1.02 17.45 13.34
CA TYR A 79 -2.20 17.54 12.47
C TYR A 79 -2.07 16.65 11.22
N VAL A 80 -0.94 16.74 10.52
CA VAL A 80 -0.71 15.94 9.30
C VAL A 80 -0.64 14.46 9.62
N VAL A 81 0.05 14.08 10.71
CA VAL A 81 0.18 12.67 11.10
C VAL A 81 -1.17 12.08 11.51
N GLU A 82 -1.91 12.75 12.37
CA GLU A 82 -3.23 12.30 12.83
C GLU A 82 -4.25 12.21 11.68
N ASN A 83 -4.22 13.17 10.74
CA ASN A 83 -5.06 13.13 9.55
C ASN A 83 -4.81 11.86 8.74
N ILE A 84 -3.53 11.53 8.49
CA ILE A 84 -3.15 10.35 7.72
C ILE A 84 -3.48 9.05 8.48
N GLN A 85 -3.24 9.01 9.79
CA GLN A 85 -3.53 7.85 10.64
C GLN A 85 -5.03 7.58 10.78
N SER A 86 -5.86 8.61 10.78
CA SER A 86 -7.32 8.47 10.87
C SER A 86 -7.95 8.06 9.55
N THR A 87 -7.26 8.26 8.42
CA THR A 87 -7.81 8.04 7.10
C THR A 87 -7.68 6.56 6.69
N LYS A 88 -8.82 5.92 6.46
CA LYS A 88 -8.89 4.55 5.94
C LYS A 88 -8.75 4.54 4.42
N MET A 89 -7.80 3.78 3.93
CA MET A 89 -7.45 3.68 2.52
C MET A 89 -7.75 2.29 1.96
N LYS A 90 -8.19 2.24 0.71
CA LYS A 90 -8.33 1.00 -0.07
C LYS A 90 -7.34 1.03 -1.23
N LYS A 91 -6.74 -0.11 -1.55
CA LYS A 91 -5.99 -0.25 -2.80
C LYS A 91 -6.94 -0.02 -3.97
N ASP A 92 -6.50 0.79 -4.92
CA ASP A 92 -7.27 1.12 -6.12
C ASP A 92 -6.60 0.49 -7.33
N THR A 93 -5.72 1.20 -8.02
CA THR A 93 -5.07 0.77 -9.24
C THR A 93 -3.56 0.67 -9.09
N LEU A 94 -2.91 -0.01 -10.05
CA LEU A 94 -1.45 -0.03 -10.15
C LEU A 94 -0.95 1.35 -10.60
N SER A 95 0.15 1.81 -9.98
CA SER A 95 0.79 3.09 -10.30
C SER A 95 2.01 2.95 -11.21
N ILE A 96 2.21 1.78 -11.82
CA ILE A 96 3.34 1.51 -12.72
C ILE A 96 3.23 2.41 -13.95
N GLY A 97 4.31 3.10 -14.28
CA GLY A 97 4.37 4.01 -15.44
C GLY A 97 3.65 5.34 -15.26
N TYR A 98 3.07 5.61 -14.09
CA TYR A 98 2.43 6.89 -13.81
C TYR A 98 3.47 8.00 -13.57
N MET A 99 3.42 9.03 -14.37
CA MET A 99 4.34 10.18 -14.37
C MET A 99 3.78 11.42 -13.66
N GLY A 100 2.53 11.36 -13.20
CA GLY A 100 1.90 12.49 -12.48
C GLY A 100 2.49 12.67 -11.09
N TYR A 101 2.47 13.91 -10.63
CA TYR A 101 3.04 14.33 -9.37
C TYR A 101 1.97 14.81 -8.39
N GLY A 102 2.34 14.89 -7.14
CA GLY A 102 1.66 15.47 -6.01
C GLY A 102 2.69 15.80 -4.96
N PHE A 103 2.29 15.92 -3.73
CA PHE A 103 3.19 16.12 -2.60
C PHE A 103 3.87 14.81 -2.20
N ARG A 104 5.19 14.70 -2.46
CA ARG A 104 6.00 13.65 -1.85
C ARG A 104 6.30 14.05 -0.42
N ILE A 105 5.73 13.34 0.53
CA ILE A 105 5.88 13.60 1.95
C ILE A 105 6.80 12.54 2.57
N SER A 106 7.68 12.97 3.45
CA SER A 106 8.61 12.09 4.19
C SER A 106 8.59 12.50 5.67
N PHE A 107 8.52 11.50 6.54
CA PHE A 107 8.40 11.65 7.99
C PHE A 107 9.69 11.22 8.65
N PHE A 108 10.17 11.98 9.64
CA PHE A 108 11.44 11.75 10.29
C PHE A 108 11.30 11.80 11.83
N ASP A 109 12.10 10.96 12.50
CA ASP A 109 12.25 10.97 13.95
C ASP A 109 13.20 12.08 14.43
N GLU A 110 13.46 12.12 15.74
CA GLU A 110 14.36 13.10 16.38
C GLU A 110 15.82 13.00 15.92
N ASN A 111 16.24 11.83 15.45
CA ASN A 111 17.59 11.57 14.94
C ASN A 111 17.72 11.86 13.43
N GLY A 112 16.66 12.34 12.78
CA GLY A 112 16.60 12.55 11.34
C GLY A 112 16.49 11.26 10.54
N LYS A 113 16.17 10.14 11.18
CA LYS A 113 15.93 8.88 10.48
C LYS A 113 14.54 8.91 9.85
N LYS A 114 14.48 8.56 8.58
CA LYS A 114 13.22 8.45 7.85
C LYS A 114 12.39 7.29 8.38
N ILE A 115 11.18 7.58 8.82
CA ILE A 115 10.18 6.61 9.29
C ILE A 115 9.40 6.08 8.09
N GLU A 116 8.85 6.99 7.27
CA GLU A 116 7.95 6.63 6.18
C GLU A 116 8.03 7.67 5.05
N SER A 117 7.61 7.29 3.83
CA SER A 117 7.44 8.23 2.72
C SER A 117 6.43 7.71 1.69
N PHE A 118 5.61 8.60 1.16
CA PHE A 118 4.65 8.34 0.08
C PHE A 118 4.29 9.63 -0.65
N ILE A 119 3.41 9.55 -1.64
CA ILE A 119 2.96 10.71 -2.40
C ILE A 119 1.46 10.89 -2.18
N ILE A 120 1.06 12.09 -1.72
CA ILE A 120 -0.34 12.52 -1.68
C ILE A 120 -0.63 13.19 -3.02
N ASN A 121 -1.43 12.52 -3.86
CA ASN A 121 -1.74 13.00 -5.21
C ASN A 121 -2.92 13.99 -5.23
N SER A 122 -3.85 13.83 -4.28
CA SER A 122 -5.07 14.65 -4.14
C SER A 122 -5.66 14.49 -2.74
N SER A 123 -6.76 15.15 -2.46
CA SER A 123 -7.49 15.04 -1.18
C SER A 123 -8.09 13.65 -0.91
N ASP A 124 -8.04 12.73 -1.86
CA ASP A 124 -8.60 11.38 -1.77
C ASP A 124 -7.63 10.26 -2.16
N THR A 125 -6.40 10.59 -2.62
CA THR A 125 -5.51 9.61 -3.25
C THR A 125 -4.08 9.70 -2.73
N ILE A 126 -3.55 8.58 -2.25
CA ILE A 126 -2.13 8.38 -1.93
C ILE A 126 -1.53 7.38 -2.92
N ARG A 127 -0.29 7.62 -3.34
CA ARG A 127 0.54 6.68 -4.08
C ARG A 127 1.69 6.18 -3.22
N LYS A 128 1.75 4.86 -3.01
CA LYS A 128 2.85 4.21 -2.27
C LYS A 128 3.23 2.91 -2.95
N ALA A 129 4.53 2.71 -3.14
CA ALA A 129 5.08 1.56 -3.86
C ALA A 129 4.44 1.41 -5.26
N LEU A 130 3.79 0.29 -5.52
CA LEU A 130 3.21 -0.04 -6.83
C LEU A 130 1.72 0.32 -6.95
N PHE A 131 1.09 0.92 -5.93
CA PHE A 131 -0.35 1.12 -5.89
C PHE A 131 -0.74 2.56 -5.61
N PHE A 132 -1.87 2.95 -6.20
CA PHE A 132 -2.69 4.01 -5.67
C PHE A 132 -3.57 3.45 -4.55
N TYR A 133 -3.81 4.29 -3.55
CA TYR A 133 -4.74 4.04 -2.45
C TYR A 133 -5.73 5.18 -2.45
N ARG A 134 -7.01 4.84 -2.35
CA ARG A 134 -8.10 5.82 -2.35
C ARG A 134 -8.85 5.79 -1.03
N CYS A 135 -9.29 6.96 -0.59
CA CYS A 135 -10.20 7.16 0.53
C CYS A 135 -11.44 7.96 0.08
N ASP A 136 -12.37 8.16 1.00
CA ASP A 136 -13.59 8.94 0.73
C ASP A 136 -13.34 10.47 0.87
N GLY A 137 -12.08 10.92 0.72
CA GLY A 137 -11.64 12.30 0.89
C GLY A 137 -11.10 12.60 2.30
N GLY A 138 -10.76 13.86 2.54
CA GLY A 138 -10.31 14.33 3.85
C GLY A 138 -8.82 14.23 4.11
N LEU A 139 -7.99 13.86 3.13
CA LEU A 139 -6.53 13.99 3.24
C LEU A 139 -6.13 15.47 3.34
N CYS A 140 -5.05 15.71 4.06
CA CYS A 140 -4.48 17.04 4.32
C CYS A 140 -3.85 17.72 3.09
N TYR A 141 -4.32 17.41 1.88
CA TYR A 141 -3.75 17.91 0.62
C TYR A 141 -3.78 19.44 0.52
N ASP A 142 -4.92 20.06 0.84
CA ASP A 142 -5.05 21.52 0.77
C ASP A 142 -4.27 22.19 1.90
N TYR A 143 -4.21 21.58 3.07
CA TYR A 143 -3.35 22.06 4.16
C TYR A 143 -1.85 22.03 3.79
N LEU A 144 -1.39 21.03 3.04
CA LEU A 144 -0.02 21.01 2.52
C LEU A 144 0.26 22.17 1.54
N LYS A 145 -0.72 22.64 0.77
CA LYS A 145 -0.59 23.83 -0.05
C LYS A 145 -0.44 25.10 0.79
N GLU A 146 -1.22 25.22 1.86
CA GLU A 146 -1.08 26.35 2.80
C GLU A 146 0.31 26.37 3.44
N LEU A 147 0.82 25.19 3.85
CA LEU A 147 2.18 25.06 4.39
C LEU A 147 3.25 25.36 3.33
N GLU A 148 3.05 24.99 2.07
CA GLU A 148 3.94 25.37 0.97
C GLU A 148 4.05 26.89 0.85
N GLU A 149 2.94 27.60 0.84
CA GLU A 149 2.93 29.07 0.80
C GLU A 149 3.66 29.67 2.00
N LYS A 150 3.46 29.10 3.20
CA LYS A 150 4.09 29.57 4.44
C LYS A 150 5.61 29.35 4.46
N TYR A 151 6.09 28.20 4.01
CA TYR A 151 7.49 27.77 4.17
C TYR A 151 8.35 27.91 2.91
N SER A 152 7.75 28.15 1.72
CA SER A 152 8.47 28.32 0.46
C SER A 152 8.63 29.80 0.04
N SER A 153 8.28 30.76 0.92
CA SER A 153 8.39 32.20 0.70
C SER A 153 9.82 32.70 0.87
#